data_a271d50f81fe215eb4b904adc9eb3997
#
_entry.id   a271d50f81fe215eb4b904adc9eb3997
#
_cell.length_a   1.000
_cell.length_b   1.000
_cell.length_c   1.000
_cell.angle_alpha   90.00
_cell.angle_beta   90.00
_cell.angle_gamma   90.00
#
_symmetry.space_group_name_H-M   'P 1'
#
loop_
_entity.id
_entity.type
_entity.pdbx_description
1 polymer ?
#
loop_
_entity_poly.entity_id
_entity_poly.type
_entity_poly.pdbx_seq_one_letter_code
_entity_poly.pdbx_strand_id
1 'polypeptide(L)'
;ASCAPVIQPHGLILLCPGAGMWFGCAQRADGIMQTGKDYADMEGLCYKMAFNYEMAKHPDPFTEAKGYNGPVLLLRADDDRLVDEGTCNRYAQVYTAPDVDTIAGGGHNFATLAARAAVEEKTAAFIKANL
;
A
#
# COMPACT_ATOMS: atom_id res chain seq x y z
N ALA A 1 4.74 -1.17 -4.56
CA ALA A 1 4.93 -2.62 -4.54
C ALA A 1 4.96 -3.20 -5.95
N SER A 2 3.87 -3.16 -6.70
CA SER A 2 3.71 -3.85 -8.00
C SER A 2 4.72 -3.45 -9.09
N CYS A 3 5.24 -2.22 -9.07
CA CYS A 3 6.26 -1.77 -10.03
C CYS A 3 7.69 -2.17 -9.63
N ALA A 4 7.93 -2.56 -8.38
CA ALA A 4 9.27 -2.81 -7.88
C ALA A 4 10.02 -3.92 -8.65
N PRO A 5 9.39 -5.03 -9.07
CA PRO A 5 10.06 -6.05 -9.88
C PRO A 5 10.52 -5.56 -11.25
N VAL A 6 9.89 -4.53 -11.79
CA VAL A 6 10.23 -3.95 -13.10
C VAL A 6 11.35 -2.92 -12.97
N ILE A 7 11.21 -1.97 -12.03
CA ILE A 7 12.15 -0.85 -11.89
C ILE A 7 13.36 -1.18 -11.02
N GLN A 8 13.32 -2.28 -10.24
CA GLN A 8 14.39 -2.76 -9.36
C GLN A 8 15.02 -1.62 -8.54
N PRO A 9 14.27 -0.91 -7.66
CA PRO A 9 14.81 0.16 -6.85
C PRO A 9 15.86 -0.36 -5.86
N HIS A 10 16.73 0.49 -5.35
CA HIS A 10 17.73 0.11 -4.35
C HIS A 10 17.11 -0.36 -3.02
N GLY A 11 15.95 0.17 -2.66
CA GLY A 11 15.19 -0.23 -1.49
C GLY A 11 13.71 0.11 -1.68
N LEU A 12 12.84 -0.58 -0.96
CA LEU A 12 11.39 -0.39 -1.01
C LEU A 12 10.87 -0.09 0.41
N ILE A 13 10.18 1.02 0.56
CA ILE A 13 9.52 1.39 1.81
C ILE A 13 8.02 1.37 1.58
N LEU A 14 7.30 0.54 2.32
CA LEU A 14 5.86 0.38 2.27
C LEU A 14 5.25 0.90 3.58
N LEU A 15 4.44 1.93 3.47
CA LEU A 15 3.72 2.55 4.58
C LEU A 15 2.23 2.18 4.49
N CYS A 16 1.73 1.40 5.43
CA CYS A 16 0.35 0.91 5.45
C CYS A 16 -0.11 0.42 4.05
N PRO A 17 0.59 -0.52 3.41
CA PRO A 17 0.32 -0.89 2.02
C PRO A 17 -1.04 -1.55 1.88
N GLY A 18 -1.98 -0.85 1.21
CA GLY A 18 -3.33 -1.34 0.98
C GLY A 18 -3.45 -2.20 -0.28
N ALA A 19 -4.39 -3.15 -0.26
CA ALA A 19 -4.79 -3.95 -1.41
C ALA A 19 -6.32 -3.99 -1.61
N GLY A 20 -7.10 -3.45 -0.66
CA GLY A 20 -8.56 -3.53 -0.67
C GLY A 20 -9.22 -2.93 -1.91
N MET A 21 -8.64 -1.87 -2.47
CA MET A 21 -9.17 -1.25 -3.69
C MET A 21 -9.01 -2.13 -4.94
N TRP A 22 -8.08 -3.08 -4.93
CA TRP A 22 -7.82 -3.97 -6.06
C TRP A 22 -8.95 -4.98 -6.28
N PHE A 23 -9.42 -5.55 -5.18
CA PHE A 23 -10.45 -6.59 -5.25
C PHE A 23 -11.82 -6.00 -5.52
N GLY A 24 -12.52 -6.55 -6.53
CA GLY A 24 -13.86 -6.07 -6.91
C GLY A 24 -13.89 -4.67 -7.54
N CYS A 25 -12.76 -4.16 -8.04
CA CYS A 25 -12.67 -2.81 -8.60
C CYS A 25 -13.58 -2.61 -9.84
N ALA A 26 -13.69 -3.59 -10.73
CA ALA A 26 -14.58 -3.52 -11.88
C ALA A 26 -16.06 -3.43 -11.42
N GLN A 27 -16.49 -4.30 -10.51
CA GLN A 27 -17.85 -4.31 -9.99
C GLN A 27 -18.21 -2.99 -9.28
N ARG A 28 -17.26 -2.40 -8.54
CA ARG A 28 -17.46 -1.06 -7.95
C ARG A 28 -17.64 0.01 -9.02
N ALA A 29 -16.81 -0.04 -10.07
CA ALA A 29 -16.94 0.88 -11.19
C ALA A 29 -18.28 0.75 -11.88
N ASP A 30 -18.73 -0.47 -12.19
CA ASP A 30 -20.02 -0.74 -12.80
C ASP A 30 -21.18 -0.18 -11.96
N GLY A 31 -21.14 -0.39 -10.64
CA GLY A 31 -22.14 0.14 -9.72
C GLY A 31 -22.20 1.68 -9.73
N ILE A 32 -21.06 2.36 -9.82
CA ILE A 32 -21.01 3.82 -9.89
C ILE A 32 -21.50 4.31 -11.26
N MET A 33 -21.05 3.69 -12.34
CA MET A 33 -21.48 4.04 -13.70
C MET A 33 -23.00 3.92 -13.89
N GLN A 34 -23.65 2.94 -13.25
CA GLN A 34 -25.12 2.79 -13.25
C GLN A 34 -25.85 3.99 -12.60
N THR A 35 -25.18 4.76 -11.75
CA THR A 35 -25.74 6.01 -11.20
C THR A 35 -25.64 7.21 -12.13
N GLY A 36 -25.07 7.04 -13.33
CA GLY A 36 -24.80 8.12 -14.29
C GLY A 36 -23.53 8.94 -13.99
N LYS A 37 -22.72 8.50 -13.03
CA LYS A 37 -21.41 9.13 -12.71
C LYS A 37 -20.28 8.29 -13.26
N ASP A 38 -19.22 8.93 -13.74
CA ASP A 38 -17.99 8.27 -14.18
C ASP A 38 -16.83 8.46 -13.19
N TYR A 39 -17.12 8.95 -11.99
CA TYR A 39 -16.15 9.22 -10.93
C TYR A 39 -16.68 8.85 -9.55
N ALA A 40 -15.75 8.59 -8.63
CA ALA A 40 -16.02 8.48 -7.19
C ALA A 40 -15.20 9.53 -6.43
N ASP A 41 -15.70 9.88 -5.26
CA ASP A 41 -14.99 10.71 -4.28
C ASP A 41 -14.49 9.82 -3.13
N MET A 42 -13.25 10.01 -2.78
CA MET A 42 -12.62 9.37 -1.63
C MET A 42 -11.97 10.46 -0.78
N GLU A 43 -12.67 10.88 0.26
CA GLU A 43 -12.21 11.91 1.20
C GLU A 43 -11.79 13.24 0.51
N GLY A 44 -12.56 13.67 -0.49
CA GLY A 44 -12.30 14.89 -1.26
C GLY A 44 -11.37 14.69 -2.47
N LEU A 45 -10.88 13.48 -2.71
CA LEU A 45 -10.09 13.14 -3.89
C LEU A 45 -10.98 12.42 -4.91
N CYS A 46 -11.35 13.14 -5.98
CA CYS A 46 -12.11 12.56 -7.07
C CYS A 46 -11.21 11.75 -8.01
N TYR A 47 -11.63 10.53 -8.32
CA TYR A 47 -10.97 9.70 -9.31
C TYR A 47 -11.97 9.08 -10.29
N LYS A 48 -11.54 8.91 -11.53
CA LYS A 48 -12.40 8.35 -12.58
C LYS A 48 -12.51 6.85 -12.51
N MET A 49 -13.66 6.30 -12.94
CA MET A 49 -13.88 4.85 -12.99
C MET A 49 -12.94 4.13 -13.95
N ALA A 50 -12.36 4.83 -14.92
CA ALA A 50 -11.29 4.32 -15.76
C ALA A 50 -10.12 3.74 -14.94
N PHE A 51 -9.77 4.36 -13.80
CA PHE A 51 -8.76 3.83 -12.89
C PHE A 51 -9.11 2.43 -12.36
N ASN A 52 -10.35 2.20 -11.98
CA ASN A 52 -10.81 0.89 -11.50
C ASN A 52 -10.79 -0.16 -12.61
N TYR A 53 -11.17 0.20 -13.84
CA TYR A 53 -11.12 -0.72 -14.97
C TYR A 53 -9.69 -1.06 -15.39
N GLU A 54 -8.77 -0.10 -15.34
CA GLU A 54 -7.36 -0.39 -15.57
C GLU A 54 -6.80 -1.31 -14.47
N MET A 55 -7.12 -1.02 -13.20
CA MET A 55 -6.70 -1.85 -12.08
C MET A 55 -7.23 -3.28 -12.17
N ALA A 56 -8.44 -3.47 -12.73
CA ALA A 56 -9.04 -4.80 -12.91
C ALA A 56 -8.31 -5.67 -13.95
N LYS A 57 -7.44 -5.10 -14.78
CA LYS A 57 -6.60 -5.86 -15.72
C LYS A 57 -5.43 -6.55 -15.03
N HIS A 58 -5.13 -6.16 -13.81
CA HIS A 58 -4.07 -6.73 -12.99
C HIS A 58 -4.67 -7.78 -12.04
N PRO A 59 -4.18 -9.01 -12.03
CA PRO A 59 -4.85 -10.11 -11.34
C PRO A 59 -4.79 -9.98 -9.81
N ASP A 60 -3.65 -9.57 -9.27
CA ASP A 60 -3.41 -9.57 -7.83
C ASP A 60 -2.17 -8.74 -7.48
N PRO A 61 -2.28 -7.72 -6.59
CA PRO A 61 -1.16 -6.85 -6.23
C PRO A 61 0.00 -7.59 -5.55
N PHE A 62 -0.28 -8.68 -4.87
CA PHE A 62 0.74 -9.50 -4.22
C PHE A 62 1.54 -10.31 -5.22
N THR A 63 0.86 -10.87 -6.23
CA THR A 63 1.54 -11.58 -7.33
C THR A 63 2.40 -10.63 -8.15
N GLU A 64 1.93 -9.43 -8.44
CA GLU A 64 2.70 -8.44 -9.20
C GLU A 64 3.90 -7.88 -8.43
N ALA A 65 3.87 -7.90 -7.10
CA ALA A 65 5.00 -7.49 -6.28
C ALA A 65 6.14 -8.53 -6.21
N LYS A 66 5.89 -9.78 -6.64
CA LYS A 66 6.90 -10.84 -6.66
C LYS A 66 8.03 -10.54 -7.63
N GLY A 67 9.25 -10.97 -7.26
CA GLY A 67 10.43 -10.81 -8.13
C GLY A 67 11.29 -9.59 -7.80
N TYR A 68 10.90 -8.77 -6.82
CA TYR A 68 11.79 -7.81 -6.22
C TYR A 68 12.61 -8.48 -5.10
N ASN A 69 13.92 -8.40 -5.19
CA ASN A 69 14.85 -9.08 -4.27
C ASN A 69 15.71 -8.10 -3.45
N GLY A 70 15.48 -6.80 -3.57
CA GLY A 70 16.16 -5.80 -2.77
C GLY A 70 15.59 -5.68 -1.35
N PRO A 71 16.19 -4.83 -0.50
CA PRO A 71 15.73 -4.61 0.87
C PRO A 71 14.34 -3.98 0.91
N VAL A 72 13.52 -4.42 1.86
CA VAL A 72 12.14 -3.93 2.05
C VAL A 72 11.91 -3.56 3.50
N LEU A 73 11.39 -2.37 3.74
CA LEU A 73 10.81 -1.95 5.01
C LEU A 73 9.30 -1.86 4.86
N LEU A 74 8.56 -2.49 5.76
CA LEU A 74 7.11 -2.39 5.85
C LEU A 74 6.72 -1.83 7.22
N LEU A 75 6.06 -0.67 7.24
CA LEU A 75 5.53 -0.05 8.45
C LEU A 75 4.00 0.00 8.40
N ARG A 76 3.35 -0.37 9.50
CA ARG A 76 1.91 -0.20 9.70
C ARG A 76 1.63 0.49 11.03
N ALA A 77 0.49 1.18 11.14
CA ALA A 77 0.00 1.61 12.44
C ALA A 77 -0.83 0.47 13.08
N ASP A 78 -0.73 0.30 14.40
CA ASP A 78 -1.49 -0.71 15.14
C ASP A 78 -3.00 -0.43 15.17
N ASP A 79 -3.38 0.85 15.03
CA ASP A 79 -4.76 1.33 15.00
C ASP A 79 -5.27 1.69 13.58
N ASP A 80 -4.58 1.22 12.52
CA ASP A 80 -5.02 1.43 11.13
C ASP A 80 -6.37 0.72 10.88
N ARG A 81 -7.40 1.53 10.53
CA ARG A 81 -8.75 1.04 10.25
C ARG A 81 -9.05 0.88 8.76
N LEU A 82 -8.13 1.30 7.89
CA LEU A 82 -8.29 1.20 6.43
C LEU A 82 -7.56 0.00 5.86
N VAL A 83 -6.37 -0.31 6.41
CA VAL A 83 -5.57 -1.45 5.99
C VAL A 83 -5.37 -2.39 7.18
N ASP A 84 -5.93 -3.59 7.07
CA ASP A 84 -5.81 -4.60 8.11
C ASP A 84 -4.40 -5.22 8.15
N GLU A 85 -4.07 -5.79 9.31
CA GLU A 85 -2.80 -6.47 9.52
C GLU A 85 -2.57 -7.64 8.56
N GLY A 86 -3.64 -8.36 8.21
CA GLY A 86 -3.56 -9.49 7.28
C GLY A 86 -3.07 -9.06 5.90
N THR A 87 -3.50 -7.89 5.40
CA THR A 87 -3.00 -7.30 4.15
C THR A 87 -1.51 -6.97 4.24
N CYS A 88 -1.05 -6.35 5.32
CA CYS A 88 0.37 -6.07 5.54
C CYS A 88 1.20 -7.36 5.62
N ASN A 89 0.72 -8.37 6.33
CA ASN A 89 1.37 -9.67 6.43
C ASN A 89 1.46 -10.39 5.07
N ARG A 90 0.45 -10.27 4.21
CA ARG A 90 0.52 -10.82 2.84
C ARG A 90 1.60 -10.12 2.02
N TYR A 91 1.75 -8.80 2.11
CA TYR A 91 2.86 -8.10 1.47
C TYR A 91 4.21 -8.56 2.03
N ALA A 92 4.34 -8.70 3.35
CA ALA A 92 5.57 -9.19 3.96
C ALA A 92 5.98 -10.59 3.44
N GLN A 93 5.02 -11.47 3.20
CA GLN A 93 5.25 -12.82 2.67
C GLN A 93 5.70 -12.84 1.19
N VAL A 94 5.52 -11.74 0.46
CA VAL A 94 5.95 -11.64 -0.94
C VAL A 94 7.47 -11.50 -1.05
N TYR A 95 8.12 -10.89 -0.07
CA TYR A 95 9.52 -10.54 -0.09
C TYR A 95 10.38 -11.50 0.74
N THR A 96 11.65 -11.60 0.38
CA THR A 96 12.64 -12.37 1.15
C THR A 96 13.14 -11.53 2.31
N ALA A 97 12.86 -11.93 3.55
CA ALA A 97 13.31 -11.27 4.78
C ALA A 97 13.06 -9.74 4.84
N PRO A 98 11.80 -9.27 4.67
CA PRO A 98 11.50 -7.86 4.84
C PRO A 98 11.63 -7.43 6.31
N ASP A 99 12.06 -6.20 6.54
CA ASP A 99 11.93 -5.55 7.84
C ASP A 99 10.47 -5.14 8.03
N VAL A 100 9.80 -5.70 9.03
CA VAL A 100 8.38 -5.41 9.33
C VAL A 100 8.29 -4.83 10.72
N ASP A 101 7.65 -3.67 10.85
CA ASP A 101 7.47 -3.05 12.15
C ASP A 101 6.09 -2.37 12.29
N THR A 102 5.66 -2.20 13.54
CA THR A 102 4.38 -1.61 13.88
C THR A 102 4.59 -0.31 14.64
N ILE A 103 3.94 0.75 14.20
CA ILE A 103 3.95 2.07 14.82
C ILE A 103 2.74 2.20 15.74
N ALA A 104 2.95 2.61 16.97
CA ALA A 104 1.88 2.81 17.93
C ALA A 104 1.05 4.07 17.60
N GLY A 105 -0.24 3.91 17.38
CA GLY A 105 -1.19 4.98 17.10
C GLY A 105 -0.96 5.70 15.77
N GLY A 106 -1.75 6.74 15.54
CA GLY A 106 -1.63 7.60 14.36
C GLY A 106 -2.47 7.20 13.15
N GLY A 107 -3.12 6.04 13.17
CA GLY A 107 -3.97 5.55 12.09
C GLY A 107 -3.24 5.38 10.75
N HIS A 108 -4.01 5.21 9.69
CA HIS A 108 -3.50 4.97 8.34
C HIS A 108 -2.47 6.01 7.84
N ASN A 109 -2.63 7.26 8.23
CA ASN A 109 -1.79 8.38 7.77
C ASN A 109 -0.70 8.78 8.77
N PHE A 110 -0.48 8.01 9.85
CA PHE A 110 0.45 8.35 10.93
C PHE A 110 0.25 9.79 11.42
N ALA A 111 -1.01 10.16 11.74
CA ALA A 111 -1.42 11.54 11.93
C ALA A 111 -0.88 12.19 13.22
N THR A 112 -0.41 11.42 14.20
CA THR A 112 0.17 11.95 15.44
C THR A 112 1.65 12.32 15.26
N LEU A 113 2.12 13.32 16.03
CA LEU A 113 3.55 13.69 16.01
C LEU A 113 4.47 12.54 16.40
N ALA A 114 4.05 11.74 17.39
CA ALA A 114 4.82 10.58 17.83
C ALA A 114 4.94 9.50 16.73
N ALA A 115 3.83 9.19 16.04
CA ALA A 115 3.84 8.23 14.94
C ALA A 115 4.71 8.72 13.78
N ARG A 116 4.63 9.99 13.41
CA ARG A 116 5.48 10.58 12.37
C ARG A 116 6.97 10.50 12.71
N ALA A 117 7.34 10.87 13.94
CA ALA A 117 8.72 10.78 14.40
C ALA A 117 9.24 9.32 14.34
N ALA A 118 8.42 8.34 14.75
CA ALA A 118 8.78 6.94 14.66
C ALA A 118 8.94 6.46 13.21
N VAL A 119 8.07 6.87 12.29
CA VAL A 119 8.20 6.58 10.86
C VAL A 119 9.48 7.18 10.29
N GLU A 120 9.77 8.46 10.60
CA GLU A 120 11.00 9.14 10.16
C GLU A 120 12.26 8.42 10.65
N GLU A 121 12.30 8.07 11.95
CA GLU A 121 13.43 7.35 12.55
C GLU A 121 13.69 6.01 11.86
N LYS A 122 12.64 5.18 11.72
CA LYS A 122 12.76 3.86 11.11
C LYS A 122 13.13 3.93 9.63
N THR A 123 12.54 4.87 8.91
CA THR A 123 12.86 5.12 7.50
C THR A 123 14.31 5.57 7.32
N ALA A 124 14.77 6.51 8.15
CA ALA A 124 16.15 6.99 8.11
C ALA A 124 17.15 5.88 8.45
N ALA A 125 16.83 5.04 9.44
CA ALA A 125 17.68 3.90 9.81
C ALA A 125 17.76 2.88 8.65
N PHE A 126 16.63 2.55 8.04
CA PHE A 126 16.58 1.66 6.88
C PHE A 126 17.40 2.18 5.70
N ILE A 127 17.25 3.47 5.36
CA ILE A 127 18.02 4.11 4.29
C ILE A 127 19.51 4.03 4.57
N LYS A 128 19.95 4.35 5.78
CA LYS A 128 21.38 4.30 6.16
C LYS A 128 21.96 2.89 6.11
N ALA A 129 21.15 1.88 6.39
CA ALA A 129 21.61 0.48 6.40
C ALA A 129 21.70 -0.13 4.99
N ASN A 130 20.98 0.43 4.00
CA ASN A 130 20.80 -0.19 2.68
C ASN A 130 21.25 0.70 1.49
N LEU A 131 21.70 1.91 1.76
CA LEU A 131 22.27 2.84 0.78
C LEU A 131 23.65 3.30 1.20
#